data_4e91f6732d7ca9fa7e6bb7f2144061b8
#
_entry.id   4e91f6732d7ca9fa7e6bb7f2144061b8
#
_cell.length_a   1.000
_cell.length_b   1.000
_cell.length_c   1.000
_cell.angle_alpha   90.00
_cell.angle_beta   90.00
_cell.angle_gamma   90.00
#
_symmetry.space_group_name_H-M   'P 1'
#
loop_
_entity.id
_entity.type
_entity.pdbx_description
1 polymer ?
#
loop_
_entity_poly.entity_id
_entity_poly.type
_entity_poly.pdbx_seq_one_letter_code
_entity_poly.pdbx_strand_id
1 'polypeptide(L)'
;MVQVAMQVIDEIGIGAGTALIAERAGIPRPHVYRYFTSRDDLDEQVARRAAQDLIVRVRPHLTRRGTPRQVVEGLVRASATWADEHPHLYRFLAARGQSRTLHRARMGRSRVLDEIAAAARGYTKSGVATFPEGILVGVMGMVDATVIWWLDQRDESLDVMVGRLAGHVTLVLQDALAGRGIPLDPAVELEPFVAE
;
A
#
# COMPACT_ATOMS: atom_id res chain seq x y z
N MET A 1 -21.74 -7.23 -3.08
CA MET A 1 -21.28 -8.07 -1.95
C MET A 1 -19.89 -7.68 -1.44
N VAL A 2 -18.86 -7.65 -2.26
CA VAL A 2 -17.49 -7.22 -1.84
C VAL A 2 -17.49 -5.82 -1.24
N GLN A 3 -18.24 -4.88 -1.82
CA GLN A 3 -18.35 -3.52 -1.29
C GLN A 3 -18.97 -3.48 0.11
N VAL A 4 -20.03 -4.27 0.35
CA VAL A 4 -20.64 -4.36 1.68
C VAL A 4 -19.67 -4.98 2.69
N ALA A 5 -18.97 -6.05 2.29
CA ALA A 5 -17.95 -6.67 3.15
C ALA A 5 -16.80 -5.70 3.48
N MET A 6 -16.36 -4.92 2.51
CA MET A 6 -15.36 -3.88 2.69
C MET A 6 -15.82 -2.81 3.69
N GLN A 7 -17.06 -2.32 3.57
CA GLN A 7 -17.62 -1.36 4.52
C GLN A 7 -17.70 -1.92 5.94
N VAL A 8 -18.16 -3.18 6.09
CA VAL A 8 -18.24 -3.83 7.41
C VAL A 8 -16.85 -4.00 8.03
N ILE A 9 -15.83 -4.38 7.22
CA ILE A 9 -14.46 -4.49 7.70
C ILE A 9 -13.89 -3.11 8.06
N ASP A 10 -14.23 -2.07 7.31
CA ASP A 10 -13.79 -0.70 7.60
C ASP A 10 -14.40 -0.16 8.91
N GLU A 11 -15.63 -0.53 9.22
CA GLU A 11 -16.30 -0.13 10.46
C GLU A 11 -15.84 -0.94 11.68
N ILE A 12 -15.68 -2.27 11.55
CA ILE A 12 -15.53 -3.21 12.67
C ILE A 12 -14.11 -3.76 12.79
N GLY A 13 -13.35 -3.79 11.70
CA GLY A 13 -12.03 -4.38 11.63
C GLY A 13 -12.01 -5.84 11.21
N ILE A 14 -10.83 -6.47 11.42
CA ILE A 14 -10.52 -7.86 10.99
C ILE A 14 -11.50 -8.89 11.59
N GLY A 15 -12.08 -8.60 12.75
CA GLY A 15 -13.07 -9.46 13.42
C GLY A 15 -14.46 -9.51 12.77
N ALA A 16 -14.71 -8.73 11.72
CA ALA A 16 -16.00 -8.69 11.01
C ALA A 16 -16.37 -10.08 10.48
N GLY A 17 -17.38 -10.71 11.09
CA GLY A 17 -17.85 -12.06 10.73
C GLY A 17 -18.73 -12.07 9.48
N THR A 18 -18.81 -13.22 8.78
CA THR A 18 -19.69 -13.40 7.62
C THR A 18 -21.16 -13.24 7.96
N ALA A 19 -21.57 -13.46 9.23
CA ALA A 19 -22.94 -13.25 9.69
C ALA A 19 -23.31 -11.76 9.61
N LEU A 20 -22.45 -10.88 10.11
CA LEU A 20 -22.68 -9.43 10.05
C LEU A 20 -22.65 -8.89 8.61
N ILE A 21 -21.77 -9.43 7.78
CA ILE A 21 -21.72 -9.07 6.35
C ILE A 21 -23.02 -9.46 5.64
N ALA A 22 -23.58 -10.64 5.95
CA ALA A 22 -24.85 -11.11 5.40
C ALA A 22 -26.01 -10.22 5.86
N GLU A 23 -26.06 -9.90 7.15
CA GLU A 23 -27.06 -9.01 7.75
C GLU A 23 -27.04 -7.64 7.08
N ARG A 24 -25.84 -7.03 6.96
CA ARG A 24 -25.66 -5.73 6.33
C ARG A 24 -26.02 -5.74 4.83
N ALA A 25 -25.82 -6.88 4.17
CA ALA A 25 -26.21 -7.10 2.77
C ALA A 25 -27.69 -7.43 2.58
N GLY A 26 -28.46 -7.62 3.65
CA GLY A 26 -29.88 -8.00 3.58
C GLY A 26 -30.12 -9.40 3.02
N ILE A 27 -29.17 -10.33 3.18
CA ILE A 27 -29.28 -11.70 2.66
C ILE A 27 -29.05 -12.74 3.77
N PRO A 28 -29.64 -13.95 3.67
CA PRO A 28 -29.32 -15.06 4.57
C PRO A 28 -27.84 -15.42 4.51
N ARG A 29 -27.22 -15.70 5.68
CA ARG A 29 -25.79 -16.06 5.78
C ARG A 29 -25.34 -17.18 4.79
N PRO A 30 -26.10 -18.24 4.54
CA PRO A 30 -25.73 -19.26 3.56
C PRO A 30 -25.57 -18.69 2.14
N HIS A 31 -26.25 -17.59 1.81
CA HIS A 31 -26.16 -16.97 0.50
C HIS A 31 -24.83 -16.25 0.27
N VAL A 32 -24.08 -15.88 1.32
CA VAL A 32 -22.72 -15.33 1.18
C VAL A 32 -21.82 -16.33 0.46
N TYR A 33 -21.97 -17.61 0.77
CA TYR A 33 -21.18 -18.70 0.17
C TYR A 33 -21.58 -19.05 -1.30
N ARG A 34 -22.62 -18.38 -1.83
CA ARG A 34 -22.91 -18.41 -3.28
C ARG A 34 -22.03 -17.43 -4.06
N TYR A 35 -21.49 -16.41 -3.39
CA TYR A 35 -20.58 -15.41 -3.97
C TYR A 35 -19.12 -15.71 -3.71
N PHE A 36 -18.83 -16.42 -2.61
CA PHE A 36 -17.47 -16.71 -2.15
C PHE A 36 -17.35 -18.17 -1.75
N THR A 37 -16.31 -18.83 -2.22
CA THR A 37 -16.10 -20.26 -1.95
C THR A 37 -15.68 -20.51 -0.49
N SER A 38 -15.14 -19.51 0.19
CA SER A 38 -14.68 -19.55 1.56
C SER A 38 -14.61 -18.16 2.18
N ARG A 39 -14.31 -18.08 3.48
CA ARG A 39 -13.98 -16.82 4.14
C ARG A 39 -12.70 -16.22 3.54
N ASP A 40 -11.71 -17.03 3.25
CA ASP A 40 -10.45 -16.57 2.66
C ASP A 40 -10.65 -15.98 1.27
N ASP A 41 -11.54 -16.54 0.46
CA ASP A 41 -11.92 -16.01 -0.84
C ASP A 41 -12.58 -14.64 -0.71
N LEU A 42 -13.55 -14.49 0.21
CA LEU A 42 -14.14 -13.19 0.53
C LEU A 42 -13.09 -12.17 0.92
N ASP A 43 -12.23 -12.53 1.84
CA ASP A 43 -11.18 -11.66 2.35
C ASP A 43 -10.16 -11.29 1.27
N GLU A 44 -9.84 -12.21 0.35
CA GLU A 44 -8.98 -11.95 -0.80
C GLU A 44 -9.62 -10.92 -1.74
N GLN A 45 -10.90 -11.05 -2.03
CA GLN A 45 -11.62 -10.12 -2.89
C GLN A 45 -11.74 -8.73 -2.24
N VAL A 46 -11.97 -8.65 -0.92
CA VAL A 46 -11.95 -7.39 -0.17
C VAL A 46 -10.55 -6.77 -0.21
N ALA A 47 -9.50 -7.55 0.07
CA ALA A 47 -8.13 -7.04 0.03
C ALA A 47 -7.75 -6.52 -1.37
N ARG A 48 -8.18 -7.22 -2.43
CA ARG A 48 -7.96 -6.79 -3.81
C ARG A 48 -8.64 -5.46 -4.12
N ARG A 49 -9.87 -5.28 -3.64
CA ARG A 49 -10.62 -4.04 -3.82
C ARG A 49 -10.01 -2.89 -3.02
N ALA A 50 -9.71 -3.11 -1.74
CA ALA A 50 -9.08 -2.10 -0.89
C ALA A 50 -7.69 -1.67 -1.42
N ALA A 51 -6.88 -2.64 -1.90
CA ALA A 51 -5.62 -2.33 -2.56
C ALA A 51 -5.82 -1.49 -3.84
N GLN A 52 -6.85 -1.77 -4.63
CA GLN A 52 -7.17 -0.97 -5.81
C GLN A 52 -7.53 0.47 -5.44
N ASP A 53 -8.30 0.69 -4.38
CA ASP A 53 -8.67 2.02 -3.91
C ASP A 53 -7.43 2.80 -3.41
N LEU A 54 -6.51 2.12 -2.70
CA LEU A 54 -5.23 2.70 -2.31
C LEU A 54 -4.36 3.04 -3.55
N ILE A 55 -4.26 2.15 -4.54
CA ILE A 55 -3.50 2.37 -5.78
C ILE A 55 -4.00 3.61 -6.52
N VAL A 56 -5.31 3.81 -6.59
CA VAL A 56 -5.90 5.00 -7.24
C VAL A 56 -5.40 6.29 -6.57
N ARG A 57 -5.26 6.30 -5.22
CA ARG A 57 -4.74 7.44 -4.46
C ARG A 57 -3.24 7.67 -4.64
N VAL A 58 -2.48 6.59 -4.72
CA VAL A 58 -1.01 6.62 -4.80
C VAL A 58 -0.52 6.91 -6.23
N ARG A 59 -1.20 6.40 -7.24
CA ARG A 59 -0.78 6.47 -8.66
C ARG A 59 -0.41 7.86 -9.17
N PRO A 60 -1.13 8.96 -8.86
CA PRO A 60 -0.74 10.31 -9.31
C PRO A 60 0.62 10.76 -8.79
N HIS A 61 1.08 10.20 -7.66
CA HIS A 61 2.37 10.53 -7.07
C HIS A 61 3.52 9.66 -7.64
N LEU A 62 3.19 8.51 -8.26
CA LEU A 62 4.17 7.63 -8.89
C LEU A 62 4.77 8.19 -10.18
N THR A 63 4.08 9.12 -10.82
CA THR A 63 4.50 9.75 -12.10
C THR A 63 4.72 11.24 -11.95
N ARG A 64 4.89 11.71 -10.72
CA ARG A 64 5.08 13.15 -10.45
C ARG A 64 6.54 13.53 -10.65
N ARG A 65 6.77 14.68 -11.32
CA ARG A 65 8.07 15.35 -11.32
C ARG A 65 8.41 15.89 -9.93
N GLY A 66 9.65 15.74 -9.51
CA GLY A 66 10.13 16.29 -8.24
C GLY A 66 11.43 15.63 -7.78
N THR A 67 12.00 16.13 -6.71
CA THR A 67 13.16 15.47 -6.08
C THR A 67 12.77 14.09 -5.55
N PRO A 68 13.73 13.16 -5.37
CA PRO A 68 13.45 11.83 -4.80
C PRO A 68 12.62 11.91 -3.52
N ARG A 69 12.97 12.84 -2.64
CA ARG A 69 12.25 13.07 -1.38
C ARG A 69 10.81 13.52 -1.61
N GLN A 70 10.57 14.44 -2.54
CA GLN A 70 9.22 14.93 -2.84
C GLN A 70 8.32 13.85 -3.43
N VAL A 71 8.87 13.00 -4.30
CA VAL A 71 8.14 11.85 -4.86
C VAL A 71 7.77 10.87 -3.75
N VAL A 72 8.74 10.48 -2.91
CA VAL A 72 8.51 9.57 -1.78
C VAL A 72 7.52 10.18 -0.79
N GLU A 73 7.64 11.46 -0.46
CA GLU A 73 6.72 12.14 0.45
C GLU A 73 5.28 12.12 -0.06
N GLY A 74 5.09 12.36 -1.35
CA GLY A 74 3.76 12.26 -1.98
C GLY A 74 3.15 10.87 -1.83
N LEU A 75 3.95 9.81 -2.04
CA LEU A 75 3.52 8.42 -1.89
C LEU A 75 3.17 8.07 -0.43
N VAL A 76 4.03 8.45 0.50
CA VAL A 76 3.82 8.22 1.94
C VAL A 76 2.58 8.97 2.42
N ARG A 77 2.42 10.23 2.01
CA ARG A 77 1.26 11.07 2.35
C ARG A 77 -0.03 10.46 1.84
N ALA A 78 -0.09 10.07 0.58
CA ALA A 78 -1.28 9.46 0.00
C ALA A 78 -1.68 8.17 0.73
N SER A 79 -0.69 7.33 1.07
CA SER A 79 -0.90 6.09 1.82
C SER A 79 -1.36 6.36 3.25
N ALA A 80 -0.73 7.30 3.95
CA ALA A 80 -1.05 7.64 5.33
C ALA A 80 -2.42 8.33 5.45
N THR A 81 -2.78 9.21 4.50
CA THR A 81 -4.11 9.83 4.45
C THR A 81 -5.19 8.79 4.23
N TRP A 82 -4.97 7.85 3.30
CA TRP A 82 -5.92 6.75 3.10
C TRP A 82 -6.04 5.85 4.34
N ALA A 83 -4.93 5.59 5.02
CA ALA A 83 -4.92 4.84 6.28
C ALA A 83 -5.67 5.56 7.40
N ASP A 84 -5.61 6.89 7.46
CA ASP A 84 -6.35 7.72 8.41
C ASP A 84 -7.87 7.69 8.14
N GLU A 85 -8.25 7.75 6.86
CA GLU A 85 -9.65 7.63 6.43
C GLU A 85 -10.21 6.21 6.63
N HIS A 86 -9.36 5.16 6.51
CA HIS A 86 -9.73 3.74 6.50
C HIS A 86 -8.82 2.88 7.41
N PRO A 87 -8.75 3.17 8.73
CA PRO A 87 -7.74 2.55 9.60
C PRO A 87 -7.87 1.04 9.71
N HIS A 88 -9.08 0.51 9.69
CA HIS A 88 -9.31 -0.93 9.76
C HIS A 88 -8.96 -1.64 8.44
N LEU A 89 -9.29 -1.04 7.30
CA LEU A 89 -8.90 -1.58 6.00
C LEU A 89 -7.38 -1.54 5.80
N TYR A 90 -6.71 -0.47 6.26
CA TYR A 90 -5.26 -0.40 6.19
C TYR A 90 -4.60 -1.51 7.01
N ARG A 91 -5.02 -1.72 8.27
CA ARG A 91 -4.53 -2.83 9.11
C ARG A 91 -4.84 -4.18 8.50
N PHE A 92 -6.02 -4.33 7.89
CA PHE A 92 -6.41 -5.56 7.19
C PHE A 92 -5.48 -5.86 6.00
N LEU A 93 -5.12 -4.87 5.19
CA LEU A 93 -4.17 -5.02 4.09
C LEU A 93 -2.76 -5.34 4.59
N ALA A 94 -2.27 -4.63 5.60
CA ALA A 94 -0.94 -4.80 6.16
C ALA A 94 -0.77 -6.19 6.80
N ALA A 95 -1.74 -6.66 7.59
CA ALA A 95 -1.70 -7.98 8.22
C ALA A 95 -1.62 -9.11 7.18
N ARG A 96 -2.29 -8.97 6.05
CA ARG A 96 -2.26 -9.96 4.96
C ARG A 96 -0.95 -9.97 4.18
N GLY A 97 -0.27 -8.83 4.10
CA GLY A 97 1.07 -8.74 3.50
C GLY A 97 2.13 -9.52 4.28
N GLN A 98 1.94 -9.72 5.58
CA GLN A 98 2.89 -10.38 6.47
C GLN A 98 2.62 -11.89 6.65
N SER A 99 1.46 -12.41 6.26
CA SER A 99 1.11 -13.81 6.44
C SER A 99 1.89 -14.72 5.50
N ARG A 100 2.79 -15.54 6.08
CA ARG A 100 3.58 -16.55 5.37
C ARG A 100 2.76 -17.71 4.78
N THR A 101 1.55 -17.93 5.27
CA THR A 101 0.74 -19.13 4.97
C THR A 101 -0.11 -19.00 3.71
N LEU A 102 -0.29 -17.79 3.19
CA LEU A 102 -1.20 -17.54 2.10
C LEU A 102 -0.45 -16.95 0.91
N HIS A 103 0.12 -17.83 0.08
CA HIS A 103 0.67 -17.47 -1.24
C HIS A 103 -0.34 -16.66 -2.10
N ARG A 104 -1.63 -16.82 -1.83
CA ARG A 104 -2.74 -16.09 -2.47
C ARG A 104 -3.05 -14.73 -1.82
N ALA A 105 -2.83 -14.54 -0.52
CA ALA A 105 -3.08 -13.27 0.17
C ALA A 105 -2.06 -12.16 -0.17
N ARG A 106 -0.94 -12.50 -0.79
CA ARG A 106 0.04 -11.56 -1.36
C ARG A 106 -0.56 -10.65 -2.45
N MET A 107 -1.68 -11.03 -3.07
CA MET A 107 -2.14 -10.37 -4.30
C MET A 107 -2.60 -8.92 -4.12
N GLY A 108 -3.16 -8.52 -2.98
CA GLY A 108 -3.53 -7.12 -2.76
C GLY A 108 -2.29 -6.23 -2.57
N ARG A 109 -1.36 -6.67 -1.73
CA ARG A 109 -0.14 -5.93 -1.39
C ARG A 109 0.92 -6.00 -2.49
N SER A 110 1.06 -7.14 -3.18
CA SER A 110 1.93 -7.26 -4.35
C SER A 110 1.53 -6.31 -5.47
N ARG A 111 0.24 -6.05 -5.65
CA ARG A 111 -0.22 -5.07 -6.66
C ARG A 111 0.28 -3.65 -6.37
N VAL A 112 0.25 -3.21 -5.11
CA VAL A 112 0.81 -1.89 -4.74
C VAL A 112 2.31 -1.88 -4.99
N LEU A 113 3.02 -2.95 -4.61
CA LEU A 113 4.46 -3.10 -4.89
C LEU A 113 4.76 -3.13 -6.39
N ASP A 114 3.98 -3.85 -7.17
CA ASP A 114 4.14 -3.96 -8.62
C ASP A 114 3.95 -2.60 -9.31
N GLU A 115 2.96 -1.80 -8.88
CA GLU A 115 2.74 -0.43 -9.36
C GLU A 115 3.92 0.48 -8.99
N ILE A 116 4.41 0.42 -7.74
CA ILE A 116 5.57 1.19 -7.30
C ILE A 116 6.82 0.76 -8.08
N ALA A 117 7.06 -0.53 -8.24
CA ALA A 117 8.20 -1.06 -8.98
C ALA A 117 8.13 -0.69 -10.47
N ALA A 118 6.95 -0.73 -11.07
CA ALA A 118 6.75 -0.32 -12.45
C ALA A 118 7.03 1.18 -12.65
N ALA A 119 6.53 2.01 -11.74
CA ALA A 119 6.78 3.45 -11.80
C ALA A 119 8.25 3.80 -11.54
N ALA A 120 8.90 3.12 -10.59
CA ALA A 120 10.32 3.32 -10.30
C ALA A 120 11.21 3.04 -11.53
N ARG A 121 10.85 2.06 -12.37
CA ARG A 121 11.51 1.84 -13.66
C ARG A 121 11.40 3.03 -14.61
N GLY A 122 10.26 3.75 -14.55
CA GLY A 122 10.03 4.94 -15.35
C GLY A 122 10.94 6.14 -15.01
N TYR A 123 11.58 6.14 -13.85
CA TYR A 123 12.53 7.20 -13.46
C TYR A 123 13.99 6.90 -13.83
N THR A 124 14.28 5.77 -14.44
CA THR A 124 15.63 5.42 -14.85
C THR A 124 15.78 5.47 -16.37
N LYS A 125 16.72 6.29 -16.87
CA LYS A 125 16.98 6.51 -18.31
C LYS A 125 17.24 5.23 -19.13
N SER A 126 17.60 4.13 -18.48
CA SER A 126 17.92 2.86 -19.15
C SER A 126 16.78 1.83 -19.05
N GLY A 127 15.68 2.11 -18.36
CA GLY A 127 14.63 1.12 -18.14
C GLY A 127 15.06 -0.14 -17.36
N VAL A 128 16.37 -0.21 -17.01
CA VAL A 128 17.05 -1.42 -16.49
C VAL A 128 17.21 -1.41 -14.97
N ALA A 129 17.02 -0.28 -14.30
CA ALA A 129 17.15 -0.25 -12.85
C ALA A 129 15.95 -0.96 -12.19
N THR A 130 16.08 -2.24 -12.07
CA THR A 130 15.21 -3.05 -11.22
C THR A 130 15.58 -2.77 -9.77
N PHE A 131 14.70 -2.10 -9.05
CA PHE A 131 14.81 -2.07 -7.58
C PHE A 131 14.80 -3.51 -7.07
N PRO A 132 15.71 -3.87 -6.16
CA PRO A 132 15.65 -5.17 -5.53
C PRO A 132 14.29 -5.34 -4.87
N GLU A 133 13.57 -6.38 -5.21
CA GLU A 133 12.26 -6.65 -4.63
C GLU A 133 12.31 -6.62 -3.10
N GLY A 134 13.38 -7.19 -2.49
CA GLY A 134 13.59 -7.18 -1.05
C GLY A 134 13.68 -5.78 -0.43
N ILE A 135 14.25 -4.80 -1.13
CA ILE A 135 14.32 -3.41 -0.64
C ILE A 135 12.93 -2.78 -0.65
N LEU A 136 12.16 -2.96 -1.73
CA LEU A 136 10.80 -2.45 -1.80
C LEU A 136 9.90 -3.09 -0.74
N VAL A 137 10.06 -4.39 -0.48
CA VAL A 137 9.35 -5.09 0.61
C VAL A 137 9.74 -4.52 1.97
N GLY A 138 11.04 -4.27 2.20
CA GLY A 138 11.53 -3.67 3.44
C GLY A 138 11.00 -2.25 3.65
N VAL A 139 11.05 -1.42 2.61
CA VAL A 139 10.49 -0.05 2.63
C VAL A 139 9.00 -0.08 2.92
N MET A 140 8.24 -0.96 2.26
CA MET A 140 6.81 -1.09 2.51
C MET A 140 6.52 -1.53 3.94
N GLY A 141 7.30 -2.48 4.48
CA GLY A 141 7.17 -2.89 5.88
C GLY A 141 7.43 -1.74 6.86
N MET A 142 8.43 -0.89 6.58
CA MET A 142 8.71 0.30 7.37
C MET A 142 7.56 1.32 7.30
N VAL A 143 7.01 1.56 6.12
CA VAL A 143 5.85 2.45 5.94
C VAL A 143 4.65 1.91 6.71
N ASP A 144 4.33 0.63 6.56
CA ASP A 144 3.20 0.01 7.24
C ASP A 144 3.31 0.07 8.76
N ALA A 145 4.47 -0.33 9.29
CA ALA A 145 4.69 -0.34 10.73
C ALA A 145 4.60 1.08 11.32
N THR A 146 5.17 2.07 10.63
CA THR A 146 5.14 3.47 11.08
C THR A 146 3.73 4.05 11.02
N VAL A 147 3.01 3.82 9.92
CA VAL A 147 1.63 4.33 9.77
C VAL A 147 0.70 3.68 10.79
N ILE A 148 0.79 2.35 11.00
CA ILE A 148 -0.02 1.65 12.01
C ILE A 148 0.30 2.16 13.41
N TRP A 149 1.58 2.32 13.75
CA TRP A 149 1.99 2.92 15.02
C TRP A 149 1.38 4.31 15.21
N TRP A 150 1.50 5.16 14.19
CA TRP A 150 0.92 6.51 14.24
C TRP A 150 -0.60 6.49 14.38
N LEU A 151 -1.30 5.58 13.71
CA LEU A 151 -2.76 5.41 13.87
C LEU A 151 -3.16 5.03 15.31
N ASP A 152 -2.29 4.32 16.03
CA ASP A 152 -2.54 3.87 17.39
C ASP A 152 -2.18 4.94 18.43
N GLN A 153 -1.07 5.65 18.25
CA GLN A 153 -0.52 6.57 19.26
C GLN A 153 -0.95 8.01 19.05
N ARG A 154 -1.05 8.48 17.82
CA ARG A 154 -1.37 9.88 17.50
C ARG A 154 -0.49 10.89 18.21
N ASP A 155 0.78 10.52 18.45
CA ASP A 155 1.75 11.29 19.23
C ASP A 155 2.37 12.48 18.46
N GLU A 156 2.21 12.51 17.15
CA GLU A 156 2.65 13.58 16.25
C GLU A 156 1.60 13.85 15.16
N SER A 157 1.68 15.01 14.50
CA SER A 157 0.79 15.31 13.37
C SER A 157 1.12 14.45 12.15
N LEU A 158 0.13 14.25 11.27
CA LEU A 158 0.31 13.55 9.99
C LEU A 158 1.49 14.13 9.20
N ASP A 159 1.62 15.46 9.15
CA ASP A 159 2.67 16.14 8.39
C ASP A 159 4.06 15.83 8.94
N VAL A 160 4.23 15.82 10.26
CA VAL A 160 5.49 15.51 10.93
C VAL A 160 5.86 14.04 10.67
N MET A 161 4.93 13.12 10.88
CA MET A 161 5.14 11.70 10.62
C MET A 161 5.52 11.44 9.15
N VAL A 162 4.78 12.02 8.21
CA VAL A 162 5.02 11.85 6.77
C VAL A 162 6.40 12.40 6.38
N GLY A 163 6.75 13.60 6.82
CA GLY A 163 8.05 14.21 6.49
C GLY A 163 9.23 13.41 7.04
N ARG A 164 9.12 12.90 8.27
CA ARG A 164 10.12 12.05 8.90
C ARG A 164 10.25 10.70 8.17
N LEU A 165 9.14 10.02 7.93
CA LEU A 165 9.11 8.72 7.27
C LEU A 165 9.62 8.81 5.83
N ALA A 166 9.21 9.83 5.07
CA ALA A 166 9.72 10.07 3.73
C ALA A 166 11.25 10.27 3.69
N GLY A 167 11.79 10.97 4.69
CA GLY A 167 13.24 11.09 4.85
C GLY A 167 13.93 9.74 5.03
N HIS A 168 13.44 8.89 5.92
CA HIS A 168 13.99 7.56 6.16
C HIS A 168 13.90 6.67 4.90
N VAL A 169 12.75 6.64 4.24
CA VAL A 169 12.57 5.87 2.98
C VAL A 169 13.55 6.35 1.91
N THR A 170 13.71 7.67 1.76
CA THR A 170 14.63 8.23 0.76
C THR A 170 16.07 7.80 1.03
N LEU A 171 16.53 7.83 2.28
CA LEU A 171 17.87 7.37 2.66
C LEU A 171 18.10 5.88 2.34
N VAL A 172 17.12 5.02 2.67
CA VAL A 172 17.20 3.58 2.34
C VAL A 172 17.27 3.35 0.84
N LEU A 173 16.49 4.09 0.05
CA LEU A 173 16.51 3.97 -1.40
C LEU A 173 17.83 4.49 -2.00
N GLN A 174 18.37 5.59 -1.47
CA GLN A 174 19.67 6.14 -1.89
C GLN A 174 20.80 5.14 -1.66
N ASP A 175 20.90 4.55 -0.47
CA ASP A 175 21.90 3.55 -0.12
C ASP A 175 21.79 2.31 -1.02
N ALA A 176 20.58 1.78 -1.18
CA ALA A 176 20.31 0.60 -1.99
C ALA A 176 20.65 0.77 -3.48
N LEU A 177 20.47 1.98 -4.02
CA LEU A 177 20.77 2.30 -5.41
C LEU A 177 22.26 2.61 -5.60
N ALA A 178 22.89 3.32 -4.65
CA ALA A 178 24.33 3.61 -4.67
C ALA A 178 25.16 2.31 -4.72
N GLY A 179 24.78 1.30 -3.96
CA GLY A 179 25.40 -0.03 -3.99
C GLY A 179 25.30 -0.75 -5.35
N ARG A 180 24.52 -0.21 -6.29
CA ARG A 180 24.35 -0.72 -7.67
C ARG A 180 24.92 0.21 -8.74
N GLY A 181 25.64 1.24 -8.31
CA GLY A 181 26.19 2.23 -9.24
C GLY A 181 25.15 3.20 -9.81
N ILE A 182 23.96 3.31 -9.21
CA ILE A 182 22.90 4.23 -9.61
C ILE A 182 22.75 5.29 -8.51
N PRO A 183 23.47 6.43 -8.63
CA PRO A 183 23.35 7.48 -7.64
C PRO A 183 21.95 8.14 -7.72
N LEU A 184 21.24 8.17 -6.60
CA LEU A 184 20.03 8.95 -6.45
C LEU A 184 20.39 10.28 -5.79
N ASP A 185 20.69 11.29 -6.61
CA ASP A 185 21.03 12.62 -6.11
C ASP A 185 19.79 13.29 -5.49
N PRO A 186 19.85 13.67 -4.20
CA PRO A 186 18.70 14.29 -3.51
C PRO A 186 18.31 15.66 -4.07
N ALA A 187 19.22 16.34 -4.81
CA ALA A 187 19.00 17.67 -5.37
C ALA A 187 18.45 17.64 -6.80
N VAL A 188 18.56 16.50 -7.49
CA VAL A 188 18.12 16.38 -8.90
C VAL A 188 16.64 16.06 -8.96
N GLU A 189 15.91 16.81 -9.77
CA GLU A 189 14.51 16.50 -10.09
C GLU A 189 14.42 15.24 -10.96
N LEU A 190 13.62 14.29 -10.51
CA LEU A 190 13.26 13.10 -11.27
C LEU A 190 12.13 13.45 -12.25
N GLU A 191 12.30 13.07 -13.50
CA GLU A 191 11.27 13.15 -14.53
C GLU A 191 10.86 11.73 -14.92
N PRO A 192 9.58 11.37 -14.82
CA PRO A 192 9.14 10.07 -15.29
C PRO A 192 9.28 10.00 -16.81
N PHE A 193 9.87 8.92 -17.30
CA PHE A 193 9.92 8.61 -18.73
C PHE A 193 8.49 8.27 -19.17
N VAL A 194 7.88 9.15 -19.95
CA VAL A 194 6.66 8.84 -20.70
C VAL A 194 7.13 8.20 -21.99
N ALA A 195 6.95 6.89 -22.15
CA ALA A 195 7.11 6.25 -23.45
C ALA A 195 6.03 6.83 -24.37
N GLU A 196 6.47 7.50 -25.46
CA GLU A 196 5.60 7.90 -26.56
C GLU A 196 4.99 6.69 -27.25
#